data_3561583dcebab3b8c8b341130a4b3c5c
#
_entry.id   3561583dcebab3b8c8b341130a4b3c5c
#
_cell.length_a   1.000
_cell.length_b   1.000
_cell.length_c   1.000
_cell.angle_alpha   90.00
_cell.angle_beta   90.00
_cell.angle_gamma   90.00
#
_symmetry.space_group_name_H-M   'P 1'
#
loop_
_entity.id
_entity.type
_entity.pdbx_description
1 polymer ?
#
loop_
_entity_poly.entity_id
_entity_poly.type
_entity_poly.pdbx_seq_one_letter_code
_entity_poly.pdbx_strand_id
1 'polypeptide(L)'
;MELKRVVVTGLGAVTPLGNTPEETWENMVKGVSGAAPITLFDATNFKTQFACEVKNWNPNEWIDRKDARKMDRYAQLAMASAVQGVKDSGLDLDQVDKNRVGVIYGVGIGGIKTFEEEASYYALNKEKGPRFSPFFIPKMIADIAAGQISIHFGFHGPNFTTTSACASSTNALADAFNLLRLGKADVIVAGGAEAAICECGVGGFNAMKALSTRNDDPTHASRPFSASRDGFVMGEGAGCLILEELEHAKARGARIYAEMVGEGESADAYHLTASHPEGLGAKLVMEAALADAQMQPEDIDYINVHGTSTHVGDISEAKAIKEVFGEHAYKLNISSTKSMTGHLLGAAGAVEALACVKAVSEDIVPPTINHDEEDKDPEIDYALNYTFNQAQKRAVRAALSNTFGFGGHNACVIFKKYAE
;
A
#
# COMPACT_ATOMS: atom_id res chain seq x y z
N MET A 1 23.25 -20.65 7.71
CA MET A 1 22.65 -19.74 8.71
C MET A 1 21.18 -20.07 8.70
N GLU A 2 20.58 -20.36 9.82
CA GLU A 2 19.14 -20.56 9.92
C GLU A 2 18.46 -19.19 9.87
N LEU A 3 17.45 -19.06 9.00
CA LEU A 3 16.67 -17.83 8.86
C LEU A 3 15.71 -17.70 10.04
N LYS A 4 15.60 -16.49 10.58
CA LYS A 4 14.69 -16.20 11.69
C LYS A 4 13.24 -16.04 11.18
N ARG A 5 12.29 -16.40 12.03
CA ARG A 5 10.86 -16.16 11.75
C ARG A 5 10.51 -14.70 12.04
N VAL A 6 9.60 -14.14 11.24
CA VAL A 6 9.21 -12.73 11.34
C VAL A 6 7.69 -12.64 11.52
N VAL A 7 7.28 -11.87 12.50
CA VAL A 7 5.85 -11.69 12.86
C VAL A 7 5.45 -10.23 12.80
N VAL A 8 4.15 -9.99 12.66
CA VAL A 8 3.53 -8.66 12.71
C VAL A 8 2.99 -8.44 14.11
N THR A 9 3.54 -7.45 14.81
CA THR A 9 3.16 -7.14 16.21
C THR A 9 2.39 -5.85 16.37
N GLY A 10 2.38 -4.96 15.35
CA GLY A 10 1.64 -3.72 15.39
C GLY A 10 1.21 -3.23 14.01
N LEU A 11 0.11 -2.49 13.97
CA LEU A 11 -0.51 -1.95 12.76
C LEU A 11 -0.75 -0.44 12.90
N GLY A 12 -0.53 0.29 11.82
CA GLY A 12 -0.88 1.71 11.70
C GLY A 12 -1.43 2.02 10.32
N ALA A 13 -2.42 2.90 10.24
CA ALA A 13 -3.00 3.31 8.96
C ALA A 13 -3.63 4.70 9.02
N VAL A 14 -3.47 5.44 7.94
CA VAL A 14 -4.22 6.65 7.63
C VAL A 14 -4.64 6.56 6.17
N THR A 15 -5.93 6.40 5.92
CA THR A 15 -6.47 6.08 4.59
C THR A 15 -7.73 6.89 4.29
N PRO A 16 -8.24 6.88 3.04
CA PRO A 16 -9.54 7.47 2.70
C PRO A 16 -10.72 6.84 3.46
N LEU A 17 -10.53 5.67 4.05
CA LEU A 17 -11.56 4.93 4.79
C LEU A 17 -11.53 5.18 6.30
N GLY A 18 -10.43 5.71 6.84
CA GLY A 18 -10.28 5.99 8.27
C GLY A 18 -8.88 6.44 8.62
N ASN A 19 -8.75 7.11 9.75
CA ASN A 19 -7.49 7.63 10.26
C ASN A 19 -6.81 6.70 11.28
N THR A 20 -7.36 5.49 11.45
CA THR A 20 -6.78 4.39 12.26
C THR A 20 -6.90 3.06 11.53
N PRO A 21 -6.12 2.02 11.91
CA PRO A 21 -6.26 0.67 11.36
C PRO A 21 -7.65 0.08 11.55
N GLU A 22 -8.27 0.31 12.71
CA GLU A 22 -9.59 -0.20 13.06
C GLU A 22 -10.68 0.42 12.16
N GLU A 23 -10.71 1.76 12.04
CA GLU A 23 -11.65 2.46 11.16
C GLU A 23 -11.46 2.04 9.69
N THR A 24 -10.20 1.96 9.25
CA THR A 24 -9.86 1.52 7.89
C THR A 24 -10.41 0.12 7.62
N TRP A 25 -10.15 -0.83 8.52
CA TRP A 25 -10.59 -2.21 8.38
C TRP A 25 -12.11 -2.37 8.43
N GLU A 26 -12.77 -1.74 9.42
CA GLU A 26 -14.23 -1.78 9.53
C GLU A 26 -14.92 -1.26 8.27
N ASN A 27 -14.43 -0.15 7.70
CA ASN A 27 -14.99 0.42 6.49
C ASN A 27 -14.63 -0.41 5.24
N MET A 28 -13.46 -1.07 5.20
CA MET A 28 -13.16 -2.06 4.16
C MET A 28 -14.16 -3.23 4.19
N VAL A 29 -14.37 -3.83 5.36
CA VAL A 29 -15.32 -4.96 5.50
C VAL A 29 -16.74 -4.56 5.15
N LYS A 30 -17.13 -3.30 5.44
CA LYS A 30 -18.46 -2.75 5.06
C LYS A 30 -18.58 -2.41 3.57
N GLY A 31 -17.50 -2.41 2.80
CA GLY A 31 -17.51 -2.03 1.39
C GLY A 31 -17.70 -0.53 1.17
N VAL A 32 -17.15 0.32 2.03
CA VAL A 32 -17.29 1.79 1.92
C VAL A 32 -16.37 2.34 0.84
N SER A 33 -16.88 3.13 -0.10
CA SER A 33 -16.05 3.87 -1.07
C SER A 33 -15.43 5.11 -0.43
N GLY A 34 -14.12 5.27 -0.59
CA GLY A 34 -13.39 6.48 -0.19
C GLY A 34 -13.45 7.62 -1.20
N ALA A 35 -13.92 7.36 -2.43
CA ALA A 35 -13.93 8.33 -3.52
C ALA A 35 -14.94 9.45 -3.29
N ALA A 36 -14.49 10.68 -3.56
CA ALA A 36 -15.29 11.91 -3.45
C ALA A 36 -14.70 13.01 -4.36
N PRO A 37 -15.43 14.09 -4.65
CA PRO A 37 -14.86 15.23 -5.34
C PRO A 37 -13.59 15.75 -4.65
N ILE A 38 -12.58 16.14 -5.44
CA ILE A 38 -11.32 16.68 -4.92
C ILE A 38 -11.58 17.98 -4.15
N THR A 39 -10.99 18.08 -2.96
CA THR A 39 -11.07 19.27 -2.08
C THR A 39 -9.72 19.94 -1.85
N LEU A 40 -8.61 19.26 -2.16
CA LEU A 40 -7.24 19.75 -1.92
C LEU A 40 -6.78 20.85 -2.89
N PHE A 41 -7.45 20.97 -4.05
CA PHE A 41 -7.24 22.02 -5.04
C PHE A 41 -8.50 22.20 -5.92
N ASP A 42 -8.57 23.25 -6.74
CA ASP A 42 -9.67 23.45 -7.70
C ASP A 42 -9.49 22.56 -8.94
N ALA A 43 -10.23 21.46 -8.99
CA ALA A 43 -10.18 20.48 -10.06
C ALA A 43 -11.15 20.77 -11.23
N THR A 44 -11.84 21.92 -11.28
CA THR A 44 -12.90 22.24 -12.25
C THR A 44 -12.44 22.06 -13.71
N ASN A 45 -11.18 22.36 -14.02
CA ASN A 45 -10.64 22.26 -15.37
C ASN A 45 -9.88 20.94 -15.63
N PHE A 46 -9.89 20.00 -14.70
CA PHE A 46 -9.23 18.70 -14.86
C PHE A 46 -10.19 17.67 -15.45
N LYS A 47 -9.65 16.71 -16.20
CA LYS A 47 -10.44 15.59 -16.74
C LYS A 47 -11.00 14.70 -15.64
N THR A 48 -10.22 14.46 -14.59
CA THR A 48 -10.63 13.78 -13.36
C THR A 48 -10.79 14.81 -12.25
N GLN A 49 -11.98 14.85 -11.63
CA GLN A 49 -12.35 15.84 -10.62
C GLN A 49 -12.61 15.21 -9.24
N PHE A 50 -12.26 13.95 -9.07
CA PHE A 50 -12.46 13.18 -7.85
C PHE A 50 -11.21 12.35 -7.51
N ALA A 51 -11.10 11.99 -6.23
CA ALA A 51 -10.02 11.17 -5.70
C ALA A 51 -10.45 10.53 -4.38
N CYS A 52 -9.62 9.65 -3.84
CA CYS A 52 -9.76 9.10 -2.50
C CYS A 52 -8.82 9.87 -1.55
N GLU A 53 -9.28 11.00 -1.05
CA GLU A 53 -8.55 11.85 -0.08
C GLU A 53 -8.68 11.29 1.34
N VAL A 54 -7.65 11.48 2.17
CA VAL A 54 -7.73 11.28 3.62
C VAL A 54 -8.63 12.37 4.21
N LYS A 55 -9.72 11.95 4.85
CA LYS A 55 -10.77 12.84 5.38
C LYS A 55 -10.45 13.25 6.83
N ASN A 56 -10.89 14.46 7.21
CA ASN A 56 -10.76 14.99 8.60
C ASN A 56 -9.31 14.95 9.12
N TRP A 57 -8.35 15.14 8.23
CA TRP A 57 -6.94 15.05 8.56
C TRP A 57 -6.44 16.23 9.39
N ASN A 58 -5.91 15.95 10.58
CA ASN A 58 -5.24 16.92 11.43
C ASN A 58 -3.89 16.34 11.88
N PRO A 59 -2.76 16.77 11.30
CA PRO A 59 -1.44 16.23 11.65
C PRO A 59 -1.06 16.48 13.12
N ASN A 60 -1.62 17.51 13.76
CA ASN A 60 -1.27 17.86 15.15
C ASN A 60 -1.80 16.85 16.20
N GLU A 61 -2.63 15.90 15.80
CA GLU A 61 -3.06 14.80 16.66
C GLU A 61 -1.94 13.76 16.85
N TRP A 62 -0.99 13.72 15.90
CA TRP A 62 0.06 12.71 15.83
C TRP A 62 1.47 13.28 15.88
N ILE A 63 1.66 14.55 15.51
CA ILE A 63 2.95 15.18 15.27
C ILE A 63 2.96 16.55 15.95
N ASP A 64 4.08 16.91 16.61
CA ASP A 64 4.23 18.29 17.11
C ASP A 64 4.05 19.28 15.96
N ARG A 65 3.35 20.38 16.23
CA ARG A 65 3.01 21.41 15.23
C ARG A 65 4.23 22.00 14.52
N LYS A 66 5.37 22.13 15.23
CA LYS A 66 6.60 22.68 14.63
C LYS A 66 7.22 21.69 13.66
N ASP A 67 7.15 20.39 13.98
CA ASP A 67 7.69 19.33 13.13
C ASP A 67 6.77 19.04 11.93
N ALA A 68 5.46 19.04 12.12
CA ALA A 68 4.49 18.89 11.04
C ALA A 68 4.68 19.94 9.92
N ARG A 69 5.06 21.17 10.26
CA ARG A 69 5.34 22.25 9.27
C ARG A 69 6.58 21.99 8.41
N LYS A 70 7.51 21.16 8.88
CA LYS A 70 8.74 20.78 8.17
C LYS A 70 8.56 19.55 7.29
N MET A 71 7.36 18.94 7.29
CA MET A 71 7.01 17.75 6.53
C MET A 71 6.07 18.08 5.38
N ASP A 72 6.26 17.40 4.23
CA ASP A 72 5.22 17.31 3.22
C ASP A 72 4.08 16.40 3.73
N ARG A 73 2.91 16.48 3.10
CA ARG A 73 1.73 15.71 3.50
C ARG A 73 2.00 14.19 3.55
N TYR A 74 2.71 13.63 2.55
CA TYR A 74 3.02 12.20 2.58
C TYR A 74 3.83 11.80 3.81
N ALA A 75 4.81 12.62 4.21
CA ALA A 75 5.63 12.37 5.40
C ALA A 75 4.83 12.53 6.70
N GLN A 76 3.83 13.45 6.74
CA GLN A 76 2.90 13.56 7.87
C GLN A 76 2.05 12.29 8.02
N LEU A 77 1.51 11.76 6.91
CA LEU A 77 0.73 10.51 6.91
C LEU A 77 1.60 9.32 7.33
N ALA A 78 2.84 9.23 6.82
CA ALA A 78 3.82 8.22 7.23
C ALA A 78 4.09 8.26 8.73
N MET A 79 4.37 9.45 9.29
CA MET A 79 4.63 9.61 10.72
C MET A 79 3.43 9.16 11.56
N ALA A 80 2.22 9.56 11.20
CA ALA A 80 1.02 9.16 11.93
C ALA A 80 0.81 7.64 11.91
N SER A 81 0.98 6.99 10.76
CA SER A 81 0.88 5.53 10.67
C SER A 81 1.96 4.83 11.49
N ALA A 82 3.20 5.36 11.51
CA ALA A 82 4.28 4.81 12.33
C ALA A 82 4.02 4.96 13.83
N VAL A 83 3.53 6.14 14.27
CA VAL A 83 3.16 6.37 15.69
C VAL A 83 2.07 5.40 16.14
N GLN A 84 1.05 5.18 15.29
CA GLN A 84 0.00 4.20 15.58
C GLN A 84 0.59 2.78 15.68
N GLY A 85 1.38 2.34 14.69
CA GLY A 85 1.98 1.01 14.66
C GLY A 85 2.88 0.72 15.86
N VAL A 86 3.77 1.65 16.21
CA VAL A 86 4.65 1.50 17.38
C VAL A 86 3.83 1.43 18.66
N LYS A 87 2.80 2.27 18.81
CA LYS A 87 1.89 2.22 19.96
C LYS A 87 1.13 0.90 20.04
N ASP A 88 0.58 0.43 18.92
CA ASP A 88 -0.19 -0.81 18.84
C ASP A 88 0.66 -2.05 19.13
N SER A 89 1.93 -2.04 18.73
CA SER A 89 2.87 -3.12 19.01
C SER A 89 3.18 -3.32 20.51
N GLY A 90 2.90 -2.32 21.34
CA GLY A 90 3.25 -2.34 22.76
C GLY A 90 4.77 -2.37 23.01
N LEU A 91 5.57 -1.91 22.04
CA LEU A 91 7.03 -1.85 22.19
C LEU A 91 7.42 -0.86 23.29
N ASP A 92 8.15 -1.34 24.29
CA ASP A 92 8.67 -0.49 25.37
C ASP A 92 9.89 0.30 24.87
N LEU A 93 9.67 1.58 24.59
CA LEU A 93 10.71 2.47 24.04
C LEU A 93 11.85 2.80 24.99
N ASP A 94 11.69 2.51 26.28
CA ASP A 94 12.75 2.70 27.29
C ASP A 94 13.62 1.44 27.47
N GLN A 95 13.10 0.27 27.08
CA GLN A 95 13.79 -1.02 27.25
C GLN A 95 14.35 -1.60 25.95
N VAL A 96 13.73 -1.27 24.79
CA VAL A 96 14.18 -1.81 23.51
C VAL A 96 15.57 -1.28 23.11
N ASP A 97 16.41 -2.17 22.58
CA ASP A 97 17.69 -1.72 21.98
C ASP A 97 17.40 -0.95 20.67
N LYS A 98 17.41 0.37 20.77
CA LYS A 98 17.13 1.27 19.64
C LYS A 98 18.12 1.12 18.47
N ASN A 99 19.31 0.54 18.71
CA ASN A 99 20.26 0.23 17.64
C ASN A 99 19.81 -0.97 16.79
N ARG A 100 18.86 -1.75 17.31
CA ARG A 100 18.30 -2.93 16.67
C ARG A 100 16.90 -2.68 16.09
N VAL A 101 16.37 -1.43 16.18
CA VAL A 101 15.09 -1.04 15.57
C VAL A 101 15.35 -0.23 14.31
N GLY A 102 14.89 -0.76 13.17
CA GLY A 102 15.01 -0.09 11.86
C GLY A 102 13.72 0.60 11.42
N VAL A 103 13.82 1.40 10.35
CA VAL A 103 12.68 2.06 9.68
C VAL A 103 12.85 1.95 8.17
N ILE A 104 11.90 1.30 7.50
CA ILE A 104 11.93 1.16 6.03
C ILE A 104 10.55 1.52 5.48
N TYR A 105 10.49 2.57 4.66
CA TYR A 105 9.23 3.06 4.09
C TYR A 105 9.29 3.09 2.57
N GLY A 106 8.24 2.61 1.92
CA GLY A 106 8.05 2.74 0.48
C GLY A 106 7.39 4.07 0.13
N VAL A 107 7.97 4.81 -0.79
CA VAL A 107 7.45 6.09 -1.29
C VAL A 107 7.65 6.13 -2.80
N GLY A 108 6.56 6.32 -3.56
CA GLY A 108 6.63 6.30 -5.01
C GLY A 108 7.11 7.61 -5.63
N ILE A 109 6.51 8.72 -5.22
CA ILE A 109 6.78 10.06 -5.77
C ILE A 109 7.39 10.98 -4.70
N GLY A 110 6.88 10.93 -3.47
CA GLY A 110 7.32 11.79 -2.38
C GLY A 110 6.67 13.18 -2.41
N GLY A 111 7.43 14.23 -2.08
CA GLY A 111 6.93 15.59 -1.87
C GLY A 111 6.57 16.36 -3.13
N ILE A 112 5.82 15.79 -4.05
CA ILE A 112 5.42 16.44 -5.31
C ILE A 112 4.61 17.72 -5.07
N LYS A 113 3.77 17.78 -4.03
CA LYS A 113 3.01 18.98 -3.68
C LYS A 113 3.95 20.11 -3.26
N THR A 114 4.95 19.81 -2.42
CA THR A 114 5.97 20.80 -2.04
C THR A 114 6.75 21.29 -3.27
N PHE A 115 7.10 20.39 -4.20
CA PHE A 115 7.77 20.77 -5.44
C PHE A 115 6.89 21.70 -6.29
N GLU A 116 5.62 21.35 -6.49
CA GLU A 116 4.65 22.18 -7.22
C GLU A 116 4.53 23.58 -6.65
N GLU A 117 4.34 23.70 -5.32
CA GLU A 117 4.19 24.98 -4.63
C GLU A 117 5.44 25.88 -4.77
N GLU A 118 6.63 25.33 -4.50
CA GLU A 118 7.89 26.07 -4.52
C GLU A 118 8.29 26.47 -5.96
N ALA A 119 8.15 25.57 -6.92
CA ALA A 119 8.45 25.82 -8.33
C ALA A 119 7.50 26.87 -8.92
N SER A 120 6.20 26.77 -8.65
CA SER A 120 5.18 27.72 -9.09
C SER A 120 5.40 29.09 -8.46
N TYR A 121 5.69 29.15 -7.16
CA TYR A 121 5.99 30.42 -6.49
C TYR A 121 7.21 31.11 -7.15
N TYR A 122 8.29 30.38 -7.40
CA TYR A 122 9.46 30.94 -8.07
C TYR A 122 9.15 31.38 -9.51
N ALA A 123 8.42 30.56 -10.27
CA ALA A 123 8.05 30.89 -11.64
C ALA A 123 7.25 32.19 -11.77
N LEU A 124 6.33 32.43 -10.83
CA LEU A 124 5.47 33.62 -10.78
C LEU A 124 6.16 34.87 -10.16
N ASN A 125 7.30 34.69 -9.47
CA ASN A 125 7.97 35.78 -8.76
C ASN A 125 9.47 35.87 -9.09
N LYS A 126 9.86 35.59 -10.34
CA LYS A 126 11.28 35.57 -10.78
C LYS A 126 12.01 36.88 -10.50
N GLU A 127 11.32 38.03 -10.58
CA GLU A 127 11.85 39.36 -10.31
C GLU A 127 12.33 39.56 -8.87
N LYS A 128 11.82 38.72 -7.92
CA LYS A 128 12.24 38.73 -6.51
C LYS A 128 13.49 37.91 -6.22
N GLY A 129 14.04 37.27 -7.26
CA GLY A 129 15.16 36.32 -7.14
C GLY A 129 14.75 34.97 -6.54
N PRO A 130 15.67 34.01 -6.46
CA PRO A 130 15.39 32.67 -5.96
C PRO A 130 15.16 32.69 -4.44
N ARG A 131 13.92 32.58 -4.03
CA ARG A 131 13.49 32.50 -2.62
C ARG A 131 12.73 31.20 -2.41
N PHE A 132 13.47 30.14 -2.08
CA PHE A 132 12.92 28.85 -1.71
C PHE A 132 12.89 28.66 -0.20
N SER A 133 11.98 27.82 0.28
CA SER A 133 11.96 27.39 1.67
C SER A 133 13.27 26.63 2.01
N PRO A 134 13.89 26.85 3.18
CA PRO A 134 15.02 26.03 3.63
C PRO A 134 14.63 24.55 3.82
N PHE A 135 13.34 24.26 3.90
CA PHE A 135 12.80 22.91 3.99
C PHE A 135 12.37 22.32 2.63
N PHE A 136 12.56 23.04 1.52
CA PHE A 136 12.11 22.59 0.20
C PHE A 136 12.67 21.19 -0.12
N ILE A 137 13.99 21.04 -0.14
CA ILE A 137 14.60 19.73 -0.46
C ILE A 137 14.25 18.67 0.58
N PRO A 138 14.40 18.90 1.91
CA PRO A 138 13.99 17.90 2.90
C PRO A 138 12.52 17.48 2.83
N LYS A 139 11.60 18.35 2.42
CA LYS A 139 10.18 18.01 2.26
C LYS A 139 9.92 17.23 0.98
N MET A 140 10.71 17.45 -0.07
CA MET A 140 10.49 16.88 -1.39
C MET A 140 11.02 15.44 -1.52
N ILE A 141 12.20 15.15 -0.94
CA ILE A 141 12.87 13.86 -1.12
C ILE A 141 12.12 12.70 -0.43
N ALA A 142 12.02 11.58 -1.12
CA ALA A 142 11.20 10.44 -0.72
C ALA A 142 11.66 9.76 0.59
N ASP A 143 12.95 9.77 0.89
CA ASP A 143 13.57 9.09 2.03
C ASP A 143 13.31 9.79 3.38
N ILE A 144 12.88 11.05 3.36
CA ILE A 144 12.75 11.83 4.56
C ILE A 144 11.67 11.30 5.53
N ALA A 145 10.66 10.58 5.02
CA ALA A 145 9.66 9.96 5.87
C ALA A 145 10.30 8.94 6.83
N ALA A 146 11.13 8.03 6.31
CA ALA A 146 11.88 7.07 7.13
C ALA A 146 12.84 7.78 8.10
N GLY A 147 13.53 8.83 7.64
CA GLY A 147 14.42 9.66 8.45
C GLY A 147 13.69 10.35 9.61
N GLN A 148 12.53 10.97 9.35
CA GLN A 148 11.73 11.65 10.36
C GLN A 148 11.19 10.68 11.43
N ILE A 149 10.73 9.50 11.02
CA ILE A 149 10.27 8.44 11.95
C ILE A 149 11.44 8.00 12.85
N SER A 150 12.62 7.75 12.28
CA SER A 150 13.81 7.37 13.01
C SER A 150 14.20 8.44 14.03
N ILE A 151 14.22 9.72 13.64
CA ILE A 151 14.51 10.85 14.52
C ILE A 151 13.50 10.94 15.67
N HIS A 152 12.21 10.77 15.36
CA HIS A 152 11.13 10.89 16.36
C HIS A 152 11.26 9.86 17.49
N PHE A 153 11.57 8.61 17.15
CA PHE A 153 11.68 7.53 18.13
C PHE A 153 13.12 7.29 18.67
N GLY A 154 14.11 7.89 18.02
CA GLY A 154 15.54 7.63 18.32
C GLY A 154 15.97 6.23 17.89
N PHE A 155 15.42 5.70 16.77
CA PHE A 155 15.80 4.40 16.23
C PHE A 155 17.06 4.53 15.36
N HIS A 156 18.03 3.65 15.56
CA HIS A 156 19.37 3.71 14.94
C HIS A 156 19.70 2.48 14.09
N GLY A 157 18.74 1.55 13.92
CA GLY A 157 18.87 0.41 13.02
C GLY A 157 18.84 0.80 11.54
N PRO A 158 18.71 -0.16 10.61
CA PRO A 158 18.62 0.13 9.18
C PRO A 158 17.54 1.18 8.87
N ASN A 159 17.88 2.22 8.09
CA ASN A 159 16.96 3.31 7.76
C ASN A 159 17.14 3.70 6.30
N PHE A 160 16.12 3.46 5.48
CA PHE A 160 16.10 3.84 4.07
C PHE A 160 14.69 3.77 3.49
N THR A 161 14.55 4.22 2.25
CA THR A 161 13.29 4.19 1.49
C THR A 161 13.45 3.39 0.22
N THR A 162 12.44 2.58 -0.10
CA THR A 162 12.32 1.91 -1.39
C THR A 162 11.45 2.74 -2.32
N THR A 163 11.86 2.83 -3.59
CA THR A 163 11.11 3.53 -4.63
C THR A 163 11.01 2.66 -5.87
N SER A 164 9.83 2.08 -6.08
CA SER A 164 9.47 1.21 -7.20
C SER A 164 8.02 1.48 -7.65
N ALA A 165 7.68 2.77 -7.76
CA ALA A 165 6.34 3.24 -8.10
C ALA A 165 5.27 2.61 -7.18
N CYS A 166 4.23 1.95 -7.75
CA CYS A 166 3.14 1.37 -6.97
C CYS A 166 3.57 0.16 -6.10
N ALA A 167 4.73 -0.45 -6.37
CA ALA A 167 5.28 -1.57 -5.59
C ALA A 167 6.13 -1.12 -4.39
N SER A 168 6.36 0.19 -4.21
CA SER A 168 7.33 0.73 -3.25
C SER A 168 7.14 0.18 -1.83
N SER A 169 5.93 0.22 -1.28
CA SER A 169 5.73 -0.24 0.10
C SER A 169 5.75 -1.77 0.25
N THR A 170 5.42 -2.53 -0.79
CA THR A 170 5.61 -3.99 -0.77
C THR A 170 7.08 -4.35 -0.78
N ASN A 171 7.92 -3.67 -1.58
CA ASN A 171 9.37 -3.81 -1.52
C ASN A 171 9.93 -3.39 -0.14
N ALA A 172 9.38 -2.34 0.49
CA ALA A 172 9.79 -1.96 1.85
C ALA A 172 9.52 -3.07 2.87
N LEU A 173 8.39 -3.76 2.76
CA LEU A 173 8.05 -4.92 3.59
C LEU A 173 8.96 -6.11 3.29
N ALA A 174 9.26 -6.39 2.02
CA ALA A 174 10.16 -7.46 1.59
C ALA A 174 11.59 -7.24 2.12
N ASP A 175 12.14 -6.03 1.96
CA ASP A 175 13.45 -5.67 2.50
C ASP A 175 13.50 -5.77 4.03
N ALA A 176 12.46 -5.27 4.72
CA ALA A 176 12.36 -5.37 6.17
C ALA A 176 12.33 -6.83 6.64
N PHE A 177 11.54 -7.68 5.97
CA PHE A 177 11.47 -9.11 6.21
C PHE A 177 12.84 -9.77 6.04
N ASN A 178 13.53 -9.49 4.93
CA ASN A 178 14.86 -10.02 4.65
C ASN A 178 15.90 -9.61 5.71
N LEU A 179 15.88 -8.35 6.14
CA LEU A 179 16.83 -7.89 7.17
C LEU A 179 16.57 -8.53 8.52
N LEU A 180 15.29 -8.73 8.90
CA LEU A 180 14.92 -9.39 10.15
C LEU A 180 15.32 -10.87 10.14
N ARG A 181 14.95 -11.62 9.09
CA ARG A 181 15.28 -13.05 9.00
C ARG A 181 16.79 -13.34 8.92
N LEU A 182 17.58 -12.36 8.46
CA LEU A 182 19.06 -12.39 8.49
C LEU A 182 19.65 -11.89 9.81
N GLY A 183 18.84 -11.50 10.80
CA GLY A 183 19.28 -11.02 12.11
C GLY A 183 19.99 -9.66 12.08
N LYS A 184 19.72 -8.80 11.07
CA LYS A 184 20.28 -7.45 10.96
C LYS A 184 19.56 -6.42 11.82
N ALA A 185 18.32 -6.70 12.20
CA ALA A 185 17.48 -5.94 13.12
C ALA A 185 16.66 -6.92 13.96
N ASP A 186 16.05 -6.46 15.04
CA ASP A 186 15.10 -7.24 15.84
C ASP A 186 13.67 -6.75 15.63
N VAL A 187 13.51 -5.46 15.32
CA VAL A 187 12.23 -4.82 14.98
C VAL A 187 12.45 -3.87 13.79
N ILE A 188 11.51 -3.82 12.86
CA ILE A 188 11.50 -2.83 11.80
C ILE A 188 10.09 -2.21 11.69
N VAL A 189 10.04 -0.88 11.75
CA VAL A 189 8.87 -0.09 11.40
C VAL A 189 8.83 -0.02 9.87
N ALA A 190 8.02 -0.88 9.27
CA ALA A 190 7.96 -1.06 7.82
C ALA A 190 6.61 -0.58 7.27
N GLY A 191 6.61 0.13 6.17
CA GLY A 191 5.36 0.63 5.61
C GLY A 191 5.53 1.42 4.33
N GLY A 192 4.58 2.31 4.06
CA GLY A 192 4.67 3.22 2.94
C GLY A 192 3.67 4.36 3.03
N ALA A 193 3.95 5.43 2.31
CA ALA A 193 3.11 6.62 2.29
C ALA A 193 3.15 7.32 0.94
N GLU A 194 2.04 7.93 0.56
CA GLU A 194 1.93 8.76 -0.64
C GLU A 194 0.85 9.83 -0.47
N ALA A 195 1.08 11.02 -1.03
CA ALA A 195 0.10 12.11 -1.06
C ALA A 195 0.25 12.95 -2.34
N ALA A 196 -0.08 12.34 -3.47
CA ALA A 196 0.10 12.94 -4.80
C ALA A 196 -1.17 13.61 -5.36
N ILE A 197 -2.23 13.82 -4.53
CA ILE A 197 -3.44 14.52 -4.95
C ILE A 197 -3.17 16.04 -4.94
N CYS A 198 -2.56 16.53 -6.01
CA CYS A 198 -2.27 17.91 -6.30
C CYS A 198 -2.40 18.15 -7.81
N GLU A 199 -2.28 19.39 -8.27
CA GLU A 199 -2.47 19.73 -9.69
C GLU A 199 -1.49 18.97 -10.60
N CYS A 200 -0.19 18.93 -10.26
CA CYS A 200 0.82 18.20 -11.01
C CYS A 200 0.58 16.69 -10.99
N GLY A 201 0.22 16.12 -9.85
CA GLY A 201 -0.05 14.68 -9.71
C GLY A 201 -1.25 14.26 -10.55
N VAL A 202 -2.42 14.87 -10.33
CA VAL A 202 -3.64 14.55 -11.09
C VAL A 202 -3.47 14.89 -12.56
N GLY A 203 -2.89 16.06 -12.88
CA GLY A 203 -2.64 16.48 -14.26
C GLY A 203 -1.70 15.55 -15.02
N GLY A 204 -0.63 15.06 -14.36
CA GLY A 204 0.33 14.12 -14.93
C GLY A 204 -0.32 12.78 -15.29
N PHE A 205 -1.08 12.18 -14.36
CA PHE A 205 -1.80 10.93 -14.62
C PHE A 205 -2.96 11.11 -15.61
N ASN A 206 -3.64 12.27 -15.65
CA ASN A 206 -4.61 12.61 -16.70
C ASN A 206 -3.95 12.67 -18.09
N ALA A 207 -2.75 13.24 -18.21
CA ALA A 207 -2.01 13.29 -19.47
C ALA A 207 -1.71 11.89 -20.03
N MET A 208 -1.46 10.93 -19.14
CA MET A 208 -1.25 9.51 -19.46
C MET A 208 -2.54 8.75 -19.76
N LYS A 209 -3.72 9.36 -19.54
CA LYS A 209 -5.03 8.70 -19.59
C LYS A 209 -5.13 7.48 -18.65
N ALA A 210 -4.50 7.56 -17.50
CA ALA A 210 -4.45 6.48 -16.53
C ALA A 210 -5.59 6.54 -15.51
N LEU A 211 -6.17 7.74 -15.28
CA LEU A 211 -7.23 7.95 -14.31
C LEU A 211 -8.63 7.77 -14.93
N SER A 212 -9.55 7.23 -14.13
CA SER A 212 -10.98 7.27 -14.44
C SER A 212 -11.46 8.73 -14.57
N THR A 213 -12.37 8.95 -15.49
CA THR A 213 -13.01 10.25 -15.73
C THR A 213 -14.50 10.26 -15.41
N ARG A 214 -14.98 9.31 -14.63
CA ARG A 214 -16.38 9.15 -14.20
C ARG A 214 -16.77 10.18 -13.14
N ASN A 215 -16.73 11.47 -13.51
CA ASN A 215 -16.99 12.60 -12.60
C ASN A 215 -18.43 12.69 -12.12
N ASP A 216 -19.37 12.09 -12.85
CA ASP A 216 -20.79 12.02 -12.52
C ASP A 216 -21.11 10.98 -11.42
N ASP A 217 -20.22 9.99 -11.22
CA ASP A 217 -20.42 8.95 -10.23
C ASP A 217 -19.07 8.48 -9.62
N PRO A 218 -18.39 9.33 -8.81
CA PRO A 218 -17.09 9.05 -8.24
C PRO A 218 -17.04 7.77 -7.39
N THR A 219 -18.12 7.50 -6.63
CA THR A 219 -18.16 6.36 -5.69
C THR A 219 -18.15 5.01 -6.40
N HIS A 220 -18.57 4.95 -7.66
CA HIS A 220 -18.55 3.74 -8.48
C HIS A 220 -17.47 3.78 -9.58
N ALA A 221 -16.52 4.73 -9.52
CA ALA A 221 -15.49 4.87 -10.56
C ALA A 221 -14.44 3.76 -10.50
N SER A 222 -13.95 3.40 -9.30
CA SER A 222 -13.04 2.26 -9.13
C SER A 222 -13.85 0.96 -9.13
N ARG A 223 -13.80 0.22 -10.25
CA ARG A 223 -14.59 -1.01 -10.50
C ARG A 223 -13.74 -2.11 -11.12
N PRO A 224 -12.75 -2.65 -10.36
CA PRO A 224 -11.88 -3.69 -10.87
C PRO A 224 -12.67 -4.87 -11.46
N PHE A 225 -12.17 -5.40 -12.57
CA PHE A 225 -12.75 -6.53 -13.32
C PHE A 225 -14.05 -6.24 -14.05
N SER A 226 -14.66 -5.07 -13.98
CA SER A 226 -15.86 -4.71 -14.75
C SER A 226 -15.51 -4.27 -16.17
N ALA A 227 -16.41 -4.54 -17.14
CA ALA A 227 -16.19 -4.17 -18.55
C ALA A 227 -16.09 -2.64 -18.74
N SER A 228 -16.88 -1.87 -18.00
CA SER A 228 -16.94 -0.40 -18.10
C SER A 228 -15.89 0.34 -17.28
N ARG A 229 -14.85 -0.35 -16.72
CA ARG A 229 -13.73 0.30 -16.05
C ARG A 229 -12.93 1.16 -17.03
N ASP A 230 -12.54 2.36 -16.61
CA ASP A 230 -11.93 3.37 -17.47
C ASP A 230 -10.61 3.95 -16.93
N GLY A 231 -10.04 3.34 -15.91
CA GLY A 231 -8.81 3.77 -15.26
C GLY A 231 -8.89 3.70 -13.73
N PHE A 232 -7.77 3.95 -13.08
CA PHE A 232 -7.75 3.92 -11.62
C PHE A 232 -8.26 5.24 -11.00
N VAL A 233 -8.71 5.17 -9.76
CA VAL A 233 -9.00 6.35 -8.91
C VAL A 233 -7.78 6.62 -8.04
N MET A 234 -7.21 7.82 -8.12
CA MET A 234 -6.06 8.18 -7.28
C MET A 234 -6.48 8.27 -5.81
N GLY A 235 -5.64 7.72 -4.93
CA GLY A 235 -5.79 7.85 -3.48
C GLY A 235 -4.51 8.36 -2.82
N GLU A 236 -4.62 8.80 -1.59
CA GLU A 236 -3.52 9.14 -0.71
C GLU A 236 -3.63 8.39 0.62
N GLY A 237 -2.52 8.24 1.34
CA GLY A 237 -2.55 7.58 2.63
C GLY A 237 -1.20 7.03 3.06
N ALA A 238 -1.23 6.27 4.14
CA ALA A 238 -0.09 5.54 4.67
C ALA A 238 -0.55 4.26 5.36
N GLY A 239 0.30 3.23 5.29
CA GLY A 239 0.19 2.00 6.07
C GLY A 239 1.51 1.69 6.77
N CYS A 240 1.45 1.09 7.94
CA CYS A 240 2.59 0.67 8.73
C CYS A 240 2.34 -0.69 9.36
N LEU A 241 3.32 -1.58 9.26
CA LEU A 241 3.41 -2.83 9.99
C LEU A 241 4.66 -2.80 10.85
N ILE A 242 4.55 -3.19 12.11
CA ILE A 242 5.71 -3.48 12.94
C ILE A 242 6.08 -4.93 12.71
N LEU A 243 7.15 -5.14 11.95
CA LEU A 243 7.74 -6.45 11.73
C LEU A 243 8.77 -6.73 12.82
N GLU A 244 8.71 -7.91 13.41
CA GLU A 244 9.53 -8.26 14.56
C GLU A 244 9.99 -9.70 14.47
N GLU A 245 11.22 -9.94 14.91
CA GLU A 245 11.77 -11.29 15.05
C GLU A 245 10.96 -12.06 16.11
N LEU A 246 10.57 -13.29 15.79
CA LEU A 246 9.61 -14.07 16.60
C LEU A 246 10.05 -14.25 18.06
N GLU A 247 11.30 -14.63 18.29
CA GLU A 247 11.76 -14.88 19.67
C GLU A 247 11.89 -13.57 20.47
N HIS A 248 12.20 -12.45 19.82
CA HIS A 248 12.13 -11.12 20.43
C HIS A 248 10.69 -10.77 20.82
N ALA A 249 9.71 -10.99 19.92
CA ALA A 249 8.29 -10.75 20.18
C ALA A 249 7.77 -11.60 21.35
N LYS A 250 8.11 -12.90 21.37
CA LYS A 250 7.73 -13.83 22.44
C LYS A 250 8.34 -13.44 23.79
N ALA A 251 9.62 -13.05 23.80
CA ALA A 251 10.32 -12.69 25.04
C ALA A 251 9.70 -11.51 25.77
N ARG A 252 9.06 -10.57 25.03
CA ARG A 252 8.35 -9.42 25.61
C ARG A 252 6.82 -9.63 25.72
N GLY A 253 6.31 -10.82 25.36
CA GLY A 253 4.87 -11.13 25.42
C GLY A 253 4.03 -10.31 24.44
N ALA A 254 4.56 -10.01 23.25
CA ALA A 254 3.87 -9.24 22.22
C ALA A 254 2.63 -9.97 21.71
N ARG A 255 1.58 -9.19 21.40
CA ARG A 255 0.51 -9.70 20.53
C ARG A 255 1.05 -9.94 19.13
N ILE A 256 0.72 -11.07 18.53
CA ILE A 256 1.09 -11.42 17.17
C ILE A 256 -0.20 -11.48 16.33
N TYR A 257 -0.28 -10.66 15.29
CA TYR A 257 -1.39 -10.65 14.34
C TYR A 257 -1.29 -11.76 13.30
N ALA A 258 -0.11 -11.91 12.73
CA ALA A 258 0.20 -12.87 11.67
C ALA A 258 1.71 -13.09 11.61
N GLU A 259 2.14 -14.10 10.88
CA GLU A 259 3.54 -14.34 10.50
C GLU A 259 3.74 -13.95 9.04
N MET A 260 4.73 -13.13 8.73
CA MET A 260 5.18 -12.92 7.34
C MET A 260 6.12 -14.05 6.98
N VAL A 261 5.82 -14.78 5.89
CA VAL A 261 6.50 -16.06 5.61
C VAL A 261 7.21 -16.10 4.27
N GLY A 262 6.89 -15.20 3.36
CA GLY A 262 7.53 -15.16 2.05
C GLY A 262 7.35 -13.81 1.37
N GLU A 263 8.26 -13.56 0.47
CA GLU A 263 8.27 -12.43 -0.43
C GLU A 263 8.71 -12.85 -1.83
N GLY A 264 8.34 -12.06 -2.83
CA GLY A 264 8.78 -12.25 -4.20
C GLY A 264 8.95 -10.91 -4.89
N GLU A 265 9.93 -10.85 -5.78
CA GLU A 265 10.21 -9.70 -6.63
C GLU A 265 10.44 -10.15 -8.07
N SER A 266 9.93 -9.41 -9.03
CA SER A 266 10.16 -9.68 -10.46
C SER A 266 10.06 -8.40 -11.30
N ALA A 267 10.38 -8.49 -12.58
CA ALA A 267 10.18 -7.42 -13.53
C ALA A 267 9.42 -7.92 -14.75
N ASP A 268 8.48 -7.10 -15.26
CA ASP A 268 7.80 -7.38 -16.54
C ASP A 268 8.75 -7.34 -17.73
N ALA A 269 9.77 -6.48 -17.68
CA ALA A 269 10.72 -6.21 -18.77
C ALA A 269 10.01 -6.01 -20.13
N TYR A 270 8.88 -5.30 -20.12
CA TYR A 270 7.98 -5.19 -21.27
C TYR A 270 7.72 -3.75 -21.71
N HIS A 271 7.12 -2.92 -20.84
CA HIS A 271 6.72 -1.55 -21.17
C HIS A 271 6.86 -0.64 -19.96
N LEU A 272 7.03 0.70 -20.21
CA LEU A 272 7.23 1.68 -19.14
C LEU A 272 6.05 1.77 -18.15
N THR A 273 4.81 1.61 -18.63
CA THR A 273 3.59 1.85 -17.82
C THR A 273 2.53 0.77 -17.96
N ALA A 274 2.66 -0.15 -18.93
CA ALA A 274 1.70 -1.22 -19.13
C ALA A 274 2.24 -2.55 -18.59
N SER A 275 1.38 -3.33 -17.93
CA SER A 275 1.68 -4.71 -17.52
C SER A 275 1.88 -5.61 -18.75
N HIS A 276 2.66 -6.67 -18.59
CA HIS A 276 2.80 -7.69 -19.62
C HIS A 276 1.43 -8.34 -19.91
N PRO A 277 0.92 -8.38 -21.16
CA PRO A 277 -0.46 -8.77 -21.47
C PRO A 277 -0.80 -10.22 -21.05
N GLU A 278 0.19 -11.10 -21.00
CA GLU A 278 0.02 -12.47 -20.53
C GLU A 278 0.37 -12.66 -19.03
N GLY A 279 0.58 -11.56 -18.29
CA GLY A 279 0.83 -11.61 -16.85
C GLY A 279 2.16 -12.25 -16.44
N LEU A 280 3.17 -12.26 -17.30
CA LEU A 280 4.44 -12.96 -17.02
C LEU A 280 5.09 -12.50 -15.71
N GLY A 281 5.25 -11.19 -15.49
CA GLY A 281 5.86 -10.66 -14.26
C GLY A 281 5.01 -10.96 -13.03
N ALA A 282 3.69 -10.82 -13.14
CA ALA A 282 2.74 -11.17 -12.07
C ALA A 282 2.82 -12.67 -11.70
N LYS A 283 2.95 -13.56 -12.69
CA LYS A 283 3.17 -14.99 -12.46
C LYS A 283 4.49 -15.22 -11.72
N LEU A 284 5.59 -14.70 -12.26
CA LEU A 284 6.92 -14.92 -11.69
C LEU A 284 7.02 -14.44 -10.22
N VAL A 285 6.40 -13.31 -9.89
CA VAL A 285 6.46 -12.76 -8.54
C VAL A 285 5.68 -13.61 -7.54
N MET A 286 4.51 -14.13 -7.92
CA MET A 286 3.73 -15.04 -7.07
C MET A 286 4.45 -16.39 -6.89
N GLU A 287 5.03 -16.95 -7.96
CA GLU A 287 5.84 -18.17 -7.88
C GLU A 287 7.06 -17.99 -6.97
N ALA A 288 7.75 -16.83 -7.05
CA ALA A 288 8.88 -16.52 -6.18
C ALA A 288 8.46 -16.42 -4.72
N ALA A 289 7.35 -15.74 -4.42
CA ALA A 289 6.85 -15.60 -3.05
C ALA A 289 6.43 -16.95 -2.44
N LEU A 290 5.77 -17.83 -3.21
CA LEU A 290 5.41 -19.17 -2.77
C LEU A 290 6.67 -20.03 -2.51
N ALA A 291 7.66 -19.93 -3.38
CA ALA A 291 8.92 -20.66 -3.23
C ALA A 291 9.71 -20.18 -1.98
N ASP A 292 9.77 -18.88 -1.73
CA ASP A 292 10.43 -18.30 -0.55
C ASP A 292 9.70 -18.71 0.74
N ALA A 293 8.37 -18.72 0.72
CA ALA A 293 7.53 -19.18 1.83
C ALA A 293 7.56 -20.71 2.03
N GLN A 294 8.11 -21.48 1.08
CA GLN A 294 8.03 -22.94 1.03
C GLN A 294 6.58 -23.45 1.08
N MET A 295 5.67 -22.72 0.43
CA MET A 295 4.24 -23.00 0.39
C MET A 295 3.82 -23.49 -1.00
N GLN A 296 2.71 -24.27 -1.02
CA GLN A 296 2.06 -24.67 -2.26
C GLN A 296 0.91 -23.69 -2.57
N PRO A 297 0.48 -23.57 -3.83
CA PRO A 297 -0.70 -22.76 -4.18
C PRO A 297 -1.94 -23.04 -3.32
N GLU A 298 -2.16 -24.30 -2.93
CA GLU A 298 -3.29 -24.77 -2.13
C GLU A 298 -3.29 -24.27 -0.68
N ASP A 299 -2.17 -23.73 -0.21
CA ASP A 299 -2.05 -23.14 1.14
C ASP A 299 -2.61 -21.71 1.21
N ILE A 300 -2.80 -21.04 0.07
CA ILE A 300 -3.31 -19.67 -0.01
C ILE A 300 -4.84 -19.69 -0.08
N ASP A 301 -5.49 -18.98 0.81
CA ASP A 301 -6.96 -18.84 0.86
C ASP A 301 -7.45 -17.49 0.33
N TYR A 302 -6.58 -16.47 0.31
CA TYR A 302 -6.92 -15.13 -0.13
C TYR A 302 -5.78 -14.46 -0.90
N ILE A 303 -6.13 -13.78 -2.00
CA ILE A 303 -5.23 -12.90 -2.75
C ILE A 303 -5.80 -11.48 -2.75
N ASN A 304 -5.07 -10.54 -2.14
CA ASN A 304 -5.30 -9.11 -2.35
C ASN A 304 -4.56 -8.72 -3.62
N VAL A 305 -5.32 -8.45 -4.67
CA VAL A 305 -4.77 -8.19 -5.99
C VAL A 305 -4.34 -6.74 -6.17
N HIS A 306 -3.46 -6.51 -7.13
CA HIS A 306 -3.17 -5.16 -7.57
C HIS A 306 -4.42 -4.47 -8.11
N GLY A 307 -5.18 -5.11 -8.99
CA GLY A 307 -6.55 -4.80 -9.35
C GLY A 307 -6.92 -3.31 -9.39
N THR A 308 -6.30 -2.53 -10.29
CA THR A 308 -6.39 -1.06 -10.31
C THR A 308 -7.61 -0.50 -11.04
N SER A 309 -8.49 -1.35 -11.56
CA SER A 309 -9.59 -0.89 -12.44
C SER A 309 -9.08 -0.38 -13.80
N THR A 310 -7.96 -0.94 -14.27
CA THR A 310 -7.43 -0.70 -15.62
C THR A 310 -7.66 -1.92 -16.49
N HIS A 311 -7.97 -1.70 -17.78
CA HIS A 311 -8.37 -2.79 -18.66
C HIS A 311 -7.33 -3.90 -18.75
N VAL A 312 -6.10 -3.55 -19.17
CA VAL A 312 -5.02 -4.54 -19.37
C VAL A 312 -4.52 -5.12 -18.05
N GLY A 313 -4.40 -4.28 -17.00
CA GLY A 313 -3.84 -4.71 -15.71
C GLY A 313 -4.68 -5.81 -15.05
N ASP A 314 -6.00 -5.60 -14.97
CA ASP A 314 -6.90 -6.56 -14.33
C ASP A 314 -6.97 -7.90 -15.09
N ILE A 315 -6.99 -7.86 -16.44
CA ILE A 315 -6.95 -9.08 -17.27
C ILE A 315 -5.64 -9.84 -17.09
N SER A 316 -4.52 -9.13 -17.14
CA SER A 316 -3.17 -9.69 -16.99
C SER A 316 -3.01 -10.41 -15.65
N GLU A 317 -3.46 -9.77 -14.56
CA GLU A 317 -3.39 -10.35 -13.22
C GLU A 317 -4.30 -11.57 -13.06
N ALA A 318 -5.53 -11.51 -13.57
CA ALA A 318 -6.46 -12.65 -13.55
C ALA A 318 -5.90 -13.88 -14.29
N LYS A 319 -5.24 -13.67 -15.44
CA LYS A 319 -4.54 -14.74 -16.19
C LYS A 319 -3.42 -15.34 -15.35
N ALA A 320 -2.55 -14.51 -14.76
CA ALA A 320 -1.43 -14.95 -13.94
C ALA A 320 -1.89 -15.76 -12.72
N ILE A 321 -2.95 -15.34 -12.03
CA ILE A 321 -3.54 -16.10 -10.92
C ILE A 321 -4.00 -17.49 -11.38
N LYS A 322 -4.68 -17.60 -12.51
CA LYS A 322 -5.10 -18.90 -13.06
C LYS A 322 -3.92 -19.81 -13.39
N GLU A 323 -2.84 -19.27 -13.93
CA GLU A 323 -1.65 -20.04 -14.26
C GLU A 323 -0.92 -20.54 -13.01
N VAL A 324 -0.78 -19.70 -11.97
CA VAL A 324 -0.05 -20.07 -10.74
C VAL A 324 -0.86 -21.04 -9.88
N PHE A 325 -2.16 -20.78 -9.72
CA PHE A 325 -3.01 -21.52 -8.78
C PHE A 325 -3.81 -22.66 -9.42
N GLY A 326 -3.87 -22.74 -10.76
CA GLY A 326 -4.58 -23.80 -11.48
C GLY A 326 -6.03 -23.96 -10.99
N GLU A 327 -6.44 -25.20 -10.69
CA GLU A 327 -7.77 -25.51 -10.16
C GLU A 327 -8.03 -24.91 -8.76
N HIS A 328 -6.98 -24.56 -8.02
CA HIS A 328 -7.13 -23.92 -6.72
C HIS A 328 -7.57 -22.45 -6.84
N ALA A 329 -7.30 -21.78 -7.96
CA ALA A 329 -7.77 -20.42 -8.23
C ALA A 329 -9.28 -20.25 -8.03
N TYR A 330 -10.07 -21.31 -8.31
CA TYR A 330 -11.53 -21.34 -8.15
C TYR A 330 -12.00 -21.59 -6.70
N LYS A 331 -11.07 -21.85 -5.77
CA LYS A 331 -11.36 -22.20 -4.37
C LYS A 331 -10.93 -21.12 -3.39
N LEU A 332 -10.03 -20.21 -3.79
CA LEU A 332 -9.57 -19.09 -2.99
C LEU A 332 -10.44 -17.84 -3.23
N ASN A 333 -10.32 -16.87 -2.35
CA ASN A 333 -10.91 -15.53 -2.56
C ASN A 333 -9.89 -14.60 -3.21
N ILE A 334 -10.38 -13.76 -4.09
CA ILE A 334 -9.65 -12.64 -4.70
C ILE A 334 -10.39 -11.36 -4.32
N SER A 335 -9.70 -10.30 -3.94
CA SER A 335 -10.34 -8.98 -3.86
C SER A 335 -9.37 -7.84 -4.14
N SER A 336 -9.90 -6.77 -4.76
CA SER A 336 -9.21 -5.50 -4.89
C SER A 336 -9.77 -4.50 -3.89
N THR A 337 -9.00 -4.21 -2.84
CA THR A 337 -9.33 -3.15 -1.87
C THR A 337 -9.22 -1.76 -2.47
N LYS A 338 -8.56 -1.60 -3.64
CA LYS A 338 -8.53 -0.34 -4.41
C LYS A 338 -9.90 0.08 -4.95
N SER A 339 -10.86 -0.82 -5.02
CA SER A 339 -12.25 -0.45 -5.30
C SER A 339 -12.81 0.52 -4.24
N MET A 340 -12.28 0.48 -3.02
CA MET A 340 -12.69 1.27 -1.86
C MET A 340 -11.72 2.41 -1.53
N THR A 341 -10.42 2.09 -1.42
CA THR A 341 -9.37 3.06 -1.05
C THR A 341 -8.92 3.95 -2.20
N GLY A 342 -9.25 3.60 -3.45
CA GLY A 342 -8.49 4.08 -4.60
C GLY A 342 -7.08 3.50 -4.63
N HIS A 343 -6.28 3.94 -5.57
CA HIS A 343 -4.89 3.53 -5.71
C HIS A 343 -3.97 4.51 -4.97
N LEU A 344 -3.42 4.08 -3.84
CA LEU A 344 -2.55 4.90 -2.98
C LEU A 344 -1.10 4.97 -3.48
N LEU A 345 -0.83 4.58 -4.72
CA LEU A 345 0.50 4.62 -5.35
C LEU A 345 1.55 3.91 -4.48
N GLY A 346 2.60 4.63 -4.04
CA GLY A 346 3.68 4.06 -3.23
C GLY A 346 3.22 3.52 -1.86
N ALA A 347 2.09 3.97 -1.33
CA ALA A 347 1.52 3.50 -0.07
C ALA A 347 0.63 2.25 -0.21
N ALA A 348 0.22 1.89 -1.45
CA ALA A 348 -0.80 0.88 -1.70
C ALA A 348 -0.48 -0.47 -1.02
N GLY A 349 0.71 -1.01 -1.25
CA GLY A 349 1.09 -2.32 -0.74
C GLY A 349 1.10 -2.43 0.79
N ALA A 350 1.41 -1.35 1.51
CA ALA A 350 1.39 -1.37 2.97
C ALA A 350 -0.05 -1.44 3.54
N VAL A 351 -0.99 -0.72 2.91
CA VAL A 351 -2.42 -0.77 3.29
C VAL A 351 -3.03 -2.12 2.89
N GLU A 352 -2.62 -2.69 1.77
CA GLU A 352 -3.05 -4.01 1.29
C GLU A 352 -2.47 -5.15 2.14
N ALA A 353 -1.21 -5.02 2.57
CA ALA A 353 -0.60 -5.93 3.53
C ALA A 353 -1.35 -5.91 4.88
N LEU A 354 -1.73 -4.72 5.38
CA LEU A 354 -2.58 -4.59 6.56
C LEU A 354 -3.91 -5.33 6.35
N ALA A 355 -4.55 -5.20 5.18
CA ALA A 355 -5.79 -5.92 4.88
C ALA A 355 -5.57 -7.44 4.87
N CYS A 356 -4.45 -7.95 4.35
CA CYS A 356 -4.08 -9.37 4.41
C CYS A 356 -3.87 -9.85 5.84
N VAL A 357 -3.13 -9.09 6.66
CA VAL A 357 -2.90 -9.39 8.09
C VAL A 357 -4.22 -9.47 8.86
N LYS A 358 -5.12 -8.50 8.63
CA LYS A 358 -6.46 -8.48 9.25
C LYS A 358 -7.33 -9.64 8.76
N ALA A 359 -7.29 -9.97 7.46
CA ALA A 359 -8.02 -11.11 6.91
C ALA A 359 -7.58 -12.43 7.54
N VAL A 360 -6.27 -12.65 7.69
CA VAL A 360 -5.70 -13.83 8.35
C VAL A 360 -6.06 -13.90 9.83
N SER A 361 -6.05 -12.77 10.54
CA SER A 361 -6.34 -12.76 11.98
C SER A 361 -7.82 -12.86 12.31
N GLU A 362 -8.73 -12.37 11.44
CA GLU A 362 -10.16 -12.28 11.72
C GLU A 362 -11.04 -13.23 10.89
N ASP A 363 -10.43 -13.98 9.95
CA ASP A 363 -11.14 -14.92 9.07
C ASP A 363 -12.25 -14.23 8.23
N ILE A 364 -11.95 -13.02 7.71
CA ILE A 364 -12.83 -12.21 6.86
C ILE A 364 -12.05 -11.71 5.65
N VAL A 365 -12.59 -11.90 4.45
CA VAL A 365 -12.04 -11.32 3.21
C VAL A 365 -12.85 -10.08 2.83
N PRO A 366 -12.21 -8.89 2.67
CA PRO A 366 -12.90 -7.67 2.28
C PRO A 366 -13.35 -7.75 0.81
N PRO A 367 -14.39 -7.00 0.40
CA PRO A 367 -14.94 -7.11 -0.95
C PRO A 367 -14.15 -6.33 -1.99
N THR A 368 -14.34 -6.71 -3.25
CA THR A 368 -14.24 -5.82 -4.42
C THR A 368 -15.62 -5.21 -4.62
N ILE A 369 -15.78 -3.91 -4.42
CA ILE A 369 -17.08 -3.23 -4.62
C ILE A 369 -17.26 -2.77 -6.07
N ASN A 370 -18.49 -2.31 -6.39
CA ASN A 370 -18.86 -1.72 -7.67
C ASN A 370 -18.96 -2.73 -8.84
N HIS A 371 -19.13 -4.01 -8.54
CA HIS A 371 -19.44 -5.00 -9.57
C HIS A 371 -20.93 -5.01 -9.90
N ASP A 372 -21.24 -5.07 -11.21
CA ASP A 372 -22.56 -5.29 -11.76
C ASP A 372 -22.54 -6.56 -12.63
N GLU A 373 -23.50 -7.45 -12.43
CA GLU A 373 -23.64 -8.70 -13.19
C GLU A 373 -23.88 -8.48 -14.70
N GLU A 374 -24.37 -7.28 -15.07
CA GLU A 374 -24.58 -6.90 -16.47
C GLU A 374 -23.33 -6.25 -17.09
N ASP A 375 -22.31 -5.89 -16.28
CA ASP A 375 -21.09 -5.20 -16.71
C ASP A 375 -19.86 -6.17 -16.74
N LYS A 376 -20.02 -7.31 -17.41
CA LYS A 376 -18.98 -8.35 -17.51
C LYS A 376 -18.05 -8.15 -18.69
N ASP A 377 -16.75 -8.16 -18.40
CA ASP A 377 -15.69 -8.17 -19.43
C ASP A 377 -15.50 -9.60 -19.95
N PRO A 378 -15.61 -9.86 -21.28
CA PRO A 378 -15.48 -11.19 -21.84
C PRO A 378 -14.11 -11.85 -21.68
N GLU A 379 -13.06 -11.07 -21.34
CA GLU A 379 -11.72 -11.56 -21.08
C GLU A 379 -11.47 -11.92 -19.60
N ILE A 380 -12.44 -11.66 -18.71
CA ILE A 380 -12.38 -11.98 -17.28
C ILE A 380 -13.17 -13.28 -16.99
N ASP A 381 -12.55 -14.20 -16.27
CA ASP A 381 -13.20 -15.44 -15.84
C ASP A 381 -13.96 -15.25 -14.53
N TYR A 382 -15.26 -15.03 -14.61
CA TYR A 382 -16.12 -14.81 -13.43
C TYR A 382 -16.48 -16.09 -12.66
N ALA A 383 -15.92 -17.25 -13.02
CA ALA A 383 -15.95 -18.41 -12.16
C ALA A 383 -14.96 -18.30 -10.98
N LEU A 384 -13.98 -17.38 -11.07
CA LEU A 384 -13.13 -17.00 -9.95
C LEU A 384 -13.93 -16.21 -8.91
N ASN A 385 -13.63 -16.40 -7.62
CA ASN A 385 -14.31 -15.70 -6.54
C ASN A 385 -13.64 -14.35 -6.23
N TYR A 386 -14.04 -13.32 -6.95
CA TYR A 386 -13.55 -11.93 -6.75
C TYR A 386 -14.12 -11.25 -5.50
N THR A 387 -14.85 -11.95 -4.65
CA THR A 387 -15.46 -11.43 -3.41
C THR A 387 -16.30 -10.17 -3.69
N PHE A 388 -17.15 -10.21 -4.71
CA PHE A 388 -17.86 -9.01 -5.17
C PHE A 388 -18.86 -8.47 -4.16
N ASN A 389 -18.84 -7.16 -3.98
CA ASN A 389 -19.77 -6.28 -3.25
C ASN A 389 -19.95 -6.56 -1.76
N GLN A 390 -19.65 -7.74 -1.27
CA GLN A 390 -19.82 -8.10 0.13
C GLN A 390 -18.61 -8.89 0.65
N ALA A 391 -18.16 -8.53 1.86
CA ALA A 391 -17.13 -9.28 2.56
C ALA A 391 -17.57 -10.73 2.80
N GLN A 392 -16.64 -11.66 2.71
CA GLN A 392 -16.90 -13.09 2.93
C GLN A 392 -16.16 -13.60 4.18
N LYS A 393 -16.91 -14.23 5.09
CA LYS A 393 -16.33 -14.95 6.22
C LYS A 393 -15.88 -16.33 5.75
N ARG A 394 -14.59 -16.62 5.98
CA ARG A 394 -14.00 -17.93 5.76
C ARG A 394 -12.72 -18.07 6.57
N ALA A 395 -12.30 -19.29 6.86
CA ALA A 395 -10.96 -19.50 7.41
C ALA A 395 -9.90 -19.05 6.39
N VAL A 396 -9.03 -18.11 6.81
CA VAL A 396 -7.91 -17.61 6.01
C VAL A 396 -6.63 -18.05 6.70
N ARG A 397 -6.05 -19.16 6.23
CA ARG A 397 -4.79 -19.71 6.76
C ARG A 397 -3.60 -18.85 6.30
N ALA A 398 -3.64 -18.44 5.04
CA ALA A 398 -2.65 -17.54 4.46
C ALA A 398 -3.28 -16.62 3.41
N ALA A 399 -2.73 -15.41 3.33
CA ALA A 399 -3.10 -14.38 2.36
C ALA A 399 -1.85 -13.86 1.64
N LEU A 400 -2.00 -13.61 0.35
CA LEU A 400 -0.98 -13.10 -0.56
C LEU A 400 -1.40 -11.71 -1.03
N SER A 401 -0.46 -10.74 -1.07
CA SER A 401 -0.69 -9.39 -1.58
C SER A 401 0.22 -9.10 -2.76
N ASN A 402 -0.37 -8.67 -3.88
CA ASN A 402 0.33 -8.31 -5.11
C ASN A 402 0.35 -6.80 -5.33
N THR A 403 1.49 -6.27 -5.74
CA THR A 403 1.61 -4.89 -6.25
C THR A 403 2.45 -4.86 -7.51
N PHE A 404 1.96 -4.14 -8.54
CA PHE A 404 2.62 -4.00 -9.83
C PHE A 404 2.82 -2.51 -10.14
N GLY A 405 4.07 -2.09 -10.30
CA GLY A 405 4.44 -0.68 -10.48
C GLY A 405 4.82 -0.34 -11.90
N PHE A 406 4.65 0.94 -12.28
CA PHE A 406 5.24 1.48 -13.50
C PHE A 406 6.74 1.23 -13.51
N GLY A 407 7.32 0.94 -14.69
CA GLY A 407 8.67 0.40 -14.85
C GLY A 407 8.69 -1.13 -14.88
N GLY A 408 7.53 -1.78 -14.68
CA GLY A 408 7.40 -3.23 -14.65
C GLY A 408 7.88 -3.84 -13.32
N HIS A 409 7.86 -3.06 -12.23
CA HIS A 409 8.23 -3.54 -10.89
C HIS A 409 7.08 -4.36 -10.30
N ASN A 410 7.34 -5.62 -9.98
CA ASN A 410 6.36 -6.49 -9.33
C ASN A 410 6.88 -6.94 -7.97
N ALA A 411 6.05 -6.84 -6.94
CA ALA A 411 6.35 -7.29 -5.59
C ALA A 411 5.15 -8.02 -4.98
N CYS A 412 5.43 -9.07 -4.23
CA CYS A 412 4.45 -9.92 -3.58
C CYS A 412 4.90 -10.29 -2.17
N VAL A 413 3.99 -10.31 -1.22
CA VAL A 413 4.25 -10.74 0.16
C VAL A 413 3.17 -11.70 0.64
N ILE A 414 3.55 -12.66 1.51
CA ILE A 414 2.65 -13.67 2.06
C ILE A 414 2.63 -13.59 3.58
N PHE A 415 1.41 -13.50 4.13
CA PHE A 415 1.14 -13.57 5.56
C PHE A 415 0.34 -14.82 5.86
N LYS A 416 0.68 -15.52 6.93
CA LYS A 416 -0.10 -16.66 7.41
C LYS A 416 -0.53 -16.48 8.86
N LYS A 417 -1.54 -17.24 9.25
CA LYS A 417 -1.99 -17.33 10.63
C LYS A 417 -0.85 -17.82 11.51
N TYR A 418 -0.55 -17.06 12.55
CA TYR A 418 0.49 -17.46 13.51
C TYR A 418 0.02 -18.71 14.27
N ALA A 419 0.90 -19.69 14.36
CA ALA A 419 0.76 -20.86 15.23
C ALA A 419 2.05 -21.00 16.06
N GLU A 420 1.86 -21.26 17.35
CA GLU A 420 2.95 -21.47 18.31
C GLU A 420 3.84 -22.66 17.95
#